data_6a6f377e1063595a53fde8e123c62074
#
_entry.id   6a6f377e1063595a53fde8e123c62074
#
_cell.length_a   1.000
_cell.length_b   1.000
_cell.length_c   1.000
_cell.angle_alpha   90.00
_cell.angle_beta   90.00
_cell.angle_gamma   90.00
#
_symmetry.space_group_name_H-M   'P 1'
#
loop_
_entity.id
_entity.type
_entity.pdbx_description
1 polymer ?
#
loop_
_entity_poly.entity_id
_entity_poly.type
_entity_poly.pdbx_seq_one_letter_code
_entity_poly.pdbx_strand_id
1 'polypeptide(L)'
;MPLLATGTDYMPIFHLGAVGGIRPPFWDQRDEFGDTNMLVIKPEEGASLARALGKHWMVLMMRHGVTVAGTSVRDCVFRSVFSARNAEYQVRSLSVGSNIASLSPGETHLAGQISGKTTGLTRSWEYWSMRVANKAGAAGLFKAAAKPAAKTAARKAKPARTKAKVKRATRKRRR
;
A
#
# COMPACT_ATOMS: atom_id res chain seq x y z
N MET A 1 -3.63 -6.98 -15.67
CA MET A 1 -5.06 -7.24 -15.94
C MET A 1 -5.41 -8.73 -16.06
N PRO A 2 -4.66 -9.64 -16.73
CA PRO A 2 -5.08 -11.05 -16.85
C PRO A 2 -5.42 -11.72 -15.52
N LEU A 3 -4.57 -11.62 -14.51
CA LEU A 3 -4.82 -12.19 -13.18
C LEU A 3 -6.14 -11.72 -12.56
N LEU A 4 -6.49 -10.44 -12.77
CA LEU A 4 -7.70 -9.82 -12.21
C LEU A 4 -8.97 -10.21 -12.96
N ALA A 5 -8.85 -10.63 -14.21
CA ALA A 5 -9.99 -11.10 -15.01
C ALA A 5 -10.29 -12.57 -14.78
N THR A 6 -9.28 -13.35 -14.41
CA THR A 6 -9.38 -14.80 -14.22
C THR A 6 -9.48 -15.23 -12.76
N GLY A 7 -9.28 -14.30 -11.80
CA GLY A 7 -9.20 -14.65 -10.38
C GLY A 7 -7.95 -15.48 -10.04
N THR A 8 -6.90 -15.39 -10.86
CA THR A 8 -5.66 -16.13 -10.63
C THR A 8 -4.83 -15.45 -9.54
N ASP A 9 -4.43 -16.21 -8.53
CA ASP A 9 -3.63 -15.72 -7.42
C ASP A 9 -2.31 -15.09 -7.90
N TYR A 10 -1.95 -13.98 -7.27
CA TYR A 10 -0.61 -13.41 -7.41
C TYR A 10 0.40 -14.28 -6.68
N MET A 11 1.41 -14.75 -7.39
CA MET A 11 2.52 -15.56 -6.85
C MET A 11 3.83 -14.80 -7.04
N PRO A 12 4.59 -14.52 -5.97
CA PRO A 12 5.94 -13.98 -6.10
C PRO A 12 6.85 -15.01 -6.80
N ILE A 13 7.30 -14.74 -8.01
CA ILE A 13 8.13 -15.67 -8.81
C ILE A 13 9.59 -15.23 -8.93
N PHE A 14 9.91 -14.06 -8.38
CA PHE A 14 11.29 -13.58 -8.23
C PHE A 14 11.41 -12.68 -7.01
N HIS A 15 12.63 -12.45 -6.53
CA HIS A 15 12.86 -11.78 -5.24
C HIS A 15 12.21 -10.39 -5.10
N LEU A 16 12.19 -9.55 -6.14
CA LEU A 16 11.54 -8.25 -6.08
C LEU A 16 10.01 -8.35 -6.15
N GLY A 17 9.45 -9.43 -6.67
CA GLY A 17 8.01 -9.71 -6.62
C GLY A 17 7.50 -9.89 -5.18
N ALA A 18 8.38 -10.26 -4.26
CA ALA A 18 8.05 -10.42 -2.84
C ALA A 18 7.52 -9.14 -2.16
N VAL A 19 7.79 -7.95 -2.72
CA VAL A 19 7.29 -6.67 -2.16
C VAL A 19 5.77 -6.52 -2.25
N GLY A 20 5.12 -7.28 -3.13
CA GLY A 20 3.66 -7.36 -3.22
C GLY A 20 3.03 -8.16 -2.09
N GLY A 21 3.84 -8.93 -1.36
CA GLY A 21 3.39 -9.80 -0.27
C GLY A 21 2.96 -11.19 -0.74
N ILE A 22 2.51 -11.98 0.23
CA ILE A 22 2.07 -13.36 0.02
C ILE A 22 0.56 -13.33 -0.21
N ARG A 23 0.10 -13.85 -1.34
CA ARG A 23 -1.33 -14.00 -1.68
C ARG A 23 -2.16 -12.77 -1.27
N PRO A 24 -1.92 -11.62 -1.91
CA PRO A 24 -2.75 -10.45 -1.68
C PRO A 24 -4.21 -10.81 -1.98
N PRO A 25 -5.16 -10.31 -1.17
CA PRO A 25 -6.56 -10.66 -1.32
C PRO A 25 -7.15 -10.10 -2.63
N PHE A 26 -8.19 -10.74 -3.12
CA PHE A 26 -9.09 -10.16 -4.11
C PHE A 26 -10.18 -9.35 -3.42
N TRP A 27 -10.64 -8.31 -4.10
CA TRP A 27 -11.82 -7.56 -3.78
C TRP A 27 -12.69 -7.45 -5.03
N ASP A 28 -13.90 -7.95 -4.95
CA ASP A 28 -14.92 -7.77 -5.99
C ASP A 28 -16.01 -6.85 -5.45
N GLN A 29 -16.19 -5.70 -6.08
CA GLN A 29 -17.20 -4.73 -5.70
C GLN A 29 -18.61 -5.32 -5.78
N ARG A 30 -18.83 -6.31 -6.64
CA ARG A 30 -20.12 -6.97 -6.80
C ARG A 30 -20.60 -7.72 -5.56
N ASP A 31 -19.66 -8.23 -4.76
CA ASP A 31 -20.01 -9.06 -3.60
C ASP A 31 -20.80 -8.28 -2.54
N GLU A 32 -20.55 -6.97 -2.40
CA GLU A 32 -21.23 -6.12 -1.43
C GLU A 32 -22.24 -5.14 -2.10
N PHE A 33 -22.01 -4.74 -3.36
CA PHE A 33 -22.71 -3.61 -3.97
C PHE A 33 -23.47 -3.96 -5.25
N GLY A 34 -23.42 -5.22 -5.72
CA GLY A 34 -24.03 -5.63 -6.98
C GLY A 34 -23.39 -4.98 -8.20
N ASP A 35 -24.15 -4.72 -9.24
CA ASP A 35 -23.64 -4.07 -10.44
C ASP A 35 -23.34 -2.60 -10.19
N THR A 36 -22.12 -2.19 -10.50
CA THR A 36 -21.60 -0.83 -10.30
C THR A 36 -20.92 -0.32 -11.57
N ASN A 37 -20.54 0.95 -11.58
CA ASN A 37 -19.70 1.52 -12.63
C ASN A 37 -18.20 1.21 -12.46
N MET A 38 -17.85 0.32 -11.53
CA MET A 38 -16.48 -0.10 -11.19
C MET A 38 -15.61 0.99 -10.55
N LEU A 39 -16.14 2.17 -10.26
CA LEU A 39 -15.40 3.23 -9.55
C LEU A 39 -15.67 3.15 -8.05
N VAL A 40 -14.66 3.43 -7.25
CA VAL A 40 -14.78 3.57 -5.79
C VAL A 40 -15.02 5.04 -5.49
N ILE A 41 -16.29 5.46 -5.40
CA ILE A 41 -16.70 6.86 -5.24
C ILE A 41 -17.46 7.12 -3.95
N LYS A 42 -18.02 6.08 -3.33
CA LYS A 42 -18.77 6.17 -2.08
C LYS A 42 -17.90 5.80 -0.88
N PRO A 43 -18.09 6.43 0.29
CA PRO A 43 -17.34 6.10 1.51
C PRO A 43 -17.44 4.62 1.90
N GLU A 44 -18.61 3.99 1.75
CA GLU A 44 -18.83 2.57 2.06
C GLU A 44 -18.03 1.64 1.14
N GLU A 45 -17.90 1.97 -0.16
CA GLU A 45 -17.07 1.23 -1.12
C GLU A 45 -15.59 1.33 -0.74
N GLY A 46 -15.13 2.54 -0.37
CA GLY A 46 -13.78 2.76 0.14
C GLY A 46 -13.50 2.00 1.44
N ALA A 47 -14.47 1.95 2.35
CA ALA A 47 -14.35 1.20 3.60
C ALA A 47 -14.30 -0.31 3.35
N SER A 48 -15.09 -0.84 2.40
CA SER A 48 -15.05 -2.25 1.99
C SER A 48 -13.68 -2.60 1.40
N LEU A 49 -13.17 -1.80 0.46
CA LEU A 49 -11.85 -1.98 -0.13
C LEU A 49 -10.73 -1.93 0.93
N ALA A 50 -10.83 -1.02 1.89
CA ALA A 50 -9.87 -0.91 2.99
C ALA A 50 -9.89 -2.14 3.91
N ARG A 51 -11.09 -2.70 4.19
CA ARG A 51 -11.22 -3.97 4.93
C ARG A 51 -10.55 -5.12 4.19
N ALA A 52 -10.77 -5.21 2.87
CA ALA A 52 -10.14 -6.23 2.03
C ALA A 52 -8.61 -6.09 1.99
N LEU A 53 -8.09 -4.86 1.88
CA LEU A 53 -6.65 -4.60 1.97
C LEU A 53 -6.08 -5.06 3.33
N GLY A 54 -6.76 -4.74 4.43
CA GLY A 54 -6.36 -5.14 5.78
C GLY A 54 -4.89 -4.80 6.06
N LYS A 55 -4.10 -5.83 6.40
CA LYS A 55 -2.65 -5.73 6.66
C LYS A 55 -1.76 -6.05 5.46
N HIS A 56 -2.36 -6.26 4.30
CA HIS A 56 -1.61 -6.56 3.08
C HIS A 56 -1.05 -5.29 2.44
N TRP A 57 -0.02 -5.46 1.62
CA TRP A 57 0.57 -4.36 0.86
C TRP A 57 -0.20 -4.01 -0.40
N MET A 58 -1.02 -4.92 -0.87
CA MET A 58 -1.91 -4.67 -2.01
C MET A 58 -3.17 -5.52 -1.94
N VAL A 59 -4.21 -5.09 -2.64
CA VAL A 59 -5.45 -5.82 -2.89
C VAL A 59 -5.73 -5.82 -4.38
N LEU A 60 -6.11 -6.98 -4.89
CA LEU A 60 -6.41 -7.21 -6.29
C LEU A 60 -7.90 -6.91 -6.53
N MET A 61 -8.19 -5.84 -7.24
CA MET A 61 -9.57 -5.43 -7.53
C MET A 61 -10.04 -6.14 -8.80
N MET A 62 -11.00 -7.06 -8.65
CA MET A 62 -11.50 -7.87 -9.78
C MET A 62 -11.91 -6.98 -10.96
N ARG A 63 -11.39 -7.29 -12.14
CA ARG A 63 -11.68 -6.61 -13.42
C ARG A 63 -11.37 -5.10 -13.46
N HIS A 64 -10.79 -4.55 -12.40
CA HIS A 64 -10.52 -3.10 -12.29
C HIS A 64 -9.01 -2.80 -12.29
N GLY A 65 -8.29 -3.25 -11.27
CA GLY A 65 -6.89 -2.89 -11.07
C GLY A 65 -6.35 -3.39 -9.73
N VAL A 66 -5.38 -2.66 -9.20
CA VAL A 66 -4.73 -3.02 -7.93
C VAL A 66 -4.62 -1.76 -7.07
N THR A 67 -5.04 -1.85 -5.82
CA THR A 67 -4.71 -0.84 -4.82
C THR A 67 -3.44 -1.28 -4.08
N VAL A 68 -2.45 -0.41 -4.01
CA VAL A 68 -1.16 -0.66 -3.35
C VAL A 68 -0.95 0.31 -2.21
N ALA A 69 -0.55 -0.21 -1.06
CA ALA A 69 -0.17 0.56 0.12
C ALA A 69 1.35 0.54 0.32
N GLY A 70 1.87 1.57 0.98
CA GLY A 70 3.28 1.68 1.32
C GLY A 70 3.49 2.63 2.50
N THR A 71 4.66 2.56 3.12
CA THR A 71 5.04 3.42 4.25
C THR A 71 5.45 4.83 3.82
N SER A 72 5.66 5.02 2.52
CA SER A 72 5.98 6.30 1.88
C SER A 72 5.58 6.25 0.40
N VAL A 73 5.54 7.41 -0.27
CA VAL A 73 5.33 7.48 -1.73
C VAL A 73 6.38 6.66 -2.48
N ARG A 74 7.64 6.72 -2.06
CA ARG A 74 8.73 5.94 -2.67
C ARG A 74 8.48 4.44 -2.54
N ASP A 75 8.09 3.97 -1.36
CA ASP A 75 7.76 2.57 -1.08
C ASP A 75 6.53 2.11 -1.88
N CYS A 76 5.48 2.94 -1.93
CA CYS A 76 4.28 2.66 -2.71
C CYS A 76 4.60 2.50 -4.21
N VAL A 77 5.38 3.41 -4.80
CA VAL A 77 5.80 3.32 -6.20
C VAL A 77 6.67 2.08 -6.44
N PHE A 78 7.61 1.80 -5.53
CA PHE A 78 8.48 0.62 -5.63
C PHE A 78 7.67 -0.67 -5.64
N ARG A 79 6.73 -0.84 -4.70
CA ARG A 79 5.81 -1.98 -4.63
C ARG A 79 4.96 -2.08 -5.90
N SER A 80 4.39 -0.98 -6.35
CA SER A 80 3.55 -0.95 -7.55
C SER A 80 4.31 -1.42 -8.79
N VAL A 81 5.52 -0.92 -9.03
CA VAL A 81 6.33 -1.26 -10.20
C VAL A 81 6.73 -2.74 -10.18
N PHE A 82 7.25 -3.23 -9.05
CA PHE A 82 7.74 -4.61 -9.00
C PHE A 82 6.62 -5.64 -8.89
N SER A 83 5.50 -5.30 -8.25
CA SER A 83 4.32 -6.18 -8.27
C SER A 83 3.72 -6.30 -9.67
N ALA A 84 3.61 -5.19 -10.41
CA ALA A 84 3.16 -5.21 -11.80
C ALA A 84 4.11 -6.03 -12.68
N ARG A 85 5.43 -5.87 -12.50
CA ARG A 85 6.44 -6.65 -13.22
C ARG A 85 6.36 -8.15 -12.90
N ASN A 86 6.16 -8.48 -11.64
CA ASN A 86 5.97 -9.87 -11.23
C ASN A 86 4.71 -10.48 -11.85
N ALA A 87 3.59 -9.76 -11.84
CA ALA A 87 2.35 -10.21 -12.47
C ALA A 87 2.52 -10.43 -13.98
N GLU A 88 3.26 -9.55 -14.66
CA GLU A 88 3.62 -9.73 -16.07
C GLU A 88 4.44 -11.00 -16.29
N TYR A 89 5.47 -11.22 -15.49
CA TYR A 89 6.30 -12.41 -15.58
C TYR A 89 5.51 -13.67 -15.26
N GLN A 90 4.64 -13.65 -14.25
CA GLN A 90 3.78 -14.78 -13.91
C GLN A 90 2.88 -15.16 -15.08
N VAL A 91 2.24 -14.21 -15.75
CA VAL A 91 1.40 -14.47 -16.92
C VAL A 91 2.22 -15.05 -18.07
N ARG A 92 3.41 -14.51 -18.33
CA ARG A 92 4.31 -15.04 -19.35
C ARG A 92 4.81 -16.44 -19.01
N SER A 93 5.09 -16.74 -17.74
CA SER A 93 5.49 -18.07 -17.30
C SER A 93 4.38 -19.10 -17.52
N LEU A 94 3.12 -18.72 -17.30
CA LEU A 94 1.95 -19.58 -17.55
C LEU A 94 1.81 -19.95 -19.04
N SER A 95 2.29 -19.12 -19.95
CA SER A 95 2.28 -19.45 -21.39
C SER A 95 3.41 -20.41 -21.81
N VAL A 96 4.43 -20.57 -20.95
CA VAL A 96 5.54 -21.52 -21.18
C VAL A 96 5.26 -22.87 -20.52
N GLY A 97 4.60 -22.85 -19.36
CA GLY A 97 4.23 -24.06 -18.62
C GLY A 97 3.25 -23.76 -17.48
N SER A 98 2.48 -24.77 -17.09
CA SER A 98 1.47 -24.64 -16.05
C SER A 98 2.04 -24.70 -14.62
N ASN A 99 3.24 -25.23 -14.44
CA ASN A 99 3.89 -25.35 -13.14
C ASN A 99 4.87 -24.20 -12.92
N ILE A 100 4.46 -23.20 -12.14
CA ILE A 100 5.29 -22.04 -11.79
C ILE A 100 5.92 -22.28 -10.41
N ALA A 101 7.25 -22.27 -10.34
CA ALA A 101 7.97 -22.23 -9.09
C ALA A 101 7.87 -20.81 -8.51
N SER A 102 7.11 -20.66 -7.42
CA SER A 102 7.00 -19.42 -6.65
C SER A 102 7.92 -19.44 -5.45
N LEU A 103 8.25 -18.26 -4.92
CA LEU A 103 8.90 -18.14 -3.62
C LEU A 103 8.03 -18.77 -2.54
N SER A 104 8.66 -19.48 -1.61
CA SER A 104 7.98 -19.93 -0.40
C SER A 104 7.50 -18.75 0.45
N PRO A 105 6.56 -18.96 1.40
CA PRO A 105 6.17 -17.89 2.34
C PRO A 105 7.34 -17.28 3.10
N GLY A 106 8.30 -18.11 3.52
CA GLY A 106 9.52 -17.67 4.22
C GLY A 106 10.42 -16.80 3.31
N GLU A 107 10.70 -17.26 2.09
CA GLU A 107 11.47 -16.50 1.11
C GLU A 107 10.79 -15.17 0.75
N THR A 108 9.47 -15.19 0.56
CA THR A 108 8.69 -13.98 0.27
C THR A 108 8.80 -12.97 1.42
N HIS A 109 8.70 -13.43 2.66
CA HIS A 109 8.85 -12.58 3.84
C HIS A 109 10.26 -11.96 3.90
N LEU A 110 11.30 -12.78 3.82
CA LEU A 110 12.70 -12.33 3.90
C LEU A 110 13.07 -11.40 2.75
N ALA A 111 12.74 -11.77 1.51
CA ALA A 111 13.03 -10.95 0.34
C ALA A 111 12.25 -9.62 0.36
N GLY A 112 10.98 -9.65 0.78
CA GLY A 112 10.15 -8.45 0.91
C GLY A 112 10.68 -7.46 1.94
N GLN A 113 11.22 -7.95 3.05
CA GLN A 113 11.82 -7.10 4.08
C GLN A 113 13.09 -6.39 3.59
N ILE A 114 13.95 -7.08 2.86
CA ILE A 114 15.21 -6.51 2.38
C ILE A 114 14.97 -5.56 1.20
N SER A 115 14.13 -5.97 0.24
CA SER A 115 13.88 -5.18 -0.97
C SER A 115 13.22 -3.84 -0.71
N GLY A 116 12.37 -3.76 0.34
CA GLY A 116 11.72 -2.52 0.78
C GLY A 116 12.60 -1.60 1.63
N LYS A 117 13.82 -2.04 2.00
CA LYS A 117 14.75 -1.27 2.83
C LYS A 117 15.92 -0.72 2.00
N THR A 118 16.16 0.59 2.14
CA THR A 118 17.39 1.31 1.82
C THR A 118 17.90 1.31 0.37
N THR A 119 18.85 0.45 0.00
CA THR A 119 19.64 0.63 -1.23
C THR A 119 18.81 0.36 -2.50
N GLY A 120 18.02 -0.71 -2.52
CA GLY A 120 17.17 -1.06 -3.68
C GLY A 120 16.12 -0.01 -3.96
N LEU A 121 15.41 0.41 -2.91
CA LEU A 121 14.38 1.46 -2.97
C LEU A 121 14.97 2.81 -3.42
N THR A 122 16.10 3.23 -2.84
CA THR A 122 16.74 4.52 -3.16
C THR A 122 17.23 4.54 -4.60
N ARG A 123 17.98 3.52 -5.04
CA ARG A 123 18.48 3.41 -6.41
C ARG A 123 17.36 3.40 -7.46
N SER A 124 16.30 2.65 -7.19
CA SER A 124 15.15 2.59 -8.10
C SER A 124 14.44 3.95 -8.18
N TRP A 125 14.23 4.59 -7.03
CA TRP A 125 13.61 5.92 -6.98
C TRP A 125 14.43 6.98 -7.73
N GLU A 126 15.73 7.04 -7.51
CA GLU A 126 16.64 7.97 -8.18
C GLU A 126 16.63 7.74 -9.69
N TYR A 127 16.72 6.48 -10.12
CA TYR A 127 16.68 6.12 -11.53
C TYR A 127 15.36 6.53 -12.19
N TRP A 128 14.23 6.23 -11.58
CA TRP A 128 12.92 6.60 -12.13
C TRP A 128 12.70 8.10 -12.13
N SER A 129 13.09 8.78 -11.07
CA SER A 129 13.00 10.25 -10.97
C SER A 129 13.83 10.93 -12.07
N MET A 130 15.04 10.45 -12.28
CA MET A 130 15.91 10.95 -13.37
C MET A 130 15.31 10.69 -14.75
N ARG A 131 14.74 9.52 -14.99
CA ARG A 131 14.06 9.20 -16.25
C ARG A 131 12.86 10.13 -16.51
N VAL A 132 12.08 10.44 -15.49
CA VAL A 132 10.94 11.36 -15.62
C VAL A 132 11.43 12.78 -15.86
N ALA A 133 12.47 13.22 -15.11
CA ALA A 133 13.04 14.56 -15.26
C ALA A 133 13.58 14.81 -16.70
N ASN A 134 14.13 13.78 -17.33
CA ASN A 134 14.68 13.84 -18.68
C ASN A 134 13.62 13.77 -19.80
N LYS A 135 12.35 13.50 -19.47
CA LYS A 135 11.29 13.55 -20.48
C LYS A 135 10.92 14.99 -20.81
N ALA A 136 10.70 15.27 -22.10
CA ALA A 136 10.24 16.57 -22.56
C ALA A 136 8.94 16.98 -21.82
N GLY A 137 8.90 18.19 -21.30
CA GLY A 137 7.78 18.74 -20.53
C GLY A 137 7.78 18.45 -19.02
N ALA A 138 8.59 17.51 -18.54
CA ALA A 138 8.66 17.18 -17.10
C ALA A 138 9.48 18.21 -16.28
N ALA A 139 10.32 19.01 -16.92
CA ALA A 139 11.17 20.00 -16.24
C ALA A 139 10.38 21.02 -15.38
N GLY A 140 9.14 21.35 -15.78
CA GLY A 140 8.25 22.21 -15.00
C GLY A 140 7.70 21.56 -13.72
N LEU A 141 7.49 20.25 -13.71
CA LEU A 141 6.96 19.51 -12.56
C LEU A 141 7.93 19.52 -11.37
N PHE A 142 9.23 19.41 -11.64
CA PHE A 142 10.26 19.41 -10.58
C PHE A 142 10.53 20.80 -10.02
N LYS A 143 10.34 21.88 -10.81
CA LYS A 143 10.44 23.27 -10.31
C LYS A 143 9.28 23.62 -9.36
N ALA A 144 8.08 23.07 -9.59
CA ALA A 144 6.92 23.30 -8.72
C ALA A 144 7.06 22.58 -7.36
N ALA A 145 7.69 21.40 -7.33
CA ALA A 145 7.94 20.63 -6.10
C ALA A 145 9.04 21.24 -5.21
N ALA A 146 9.86 22.14 -5.73
CA ALA A 146 10.94 22.79 -4.98
C ALA A 146 10.46 23.96 -4.10
N LYS A 147 9.19 24.35 -4.12
CA LYS A 147 8.64 25.32 -3.14
C LYS A 147 8.56 24.63 -1.77
N PRO A 148 9.26 25.13 -0.74
CA PRO A 148 9.15 24.55 0.59
C PRO A 148 7.68 24.64 1.04
N ALA A 149 7.12 23.51 1.48
CA ALA A 149 5.82 23.49 2.12
C ALA A 149 5.83 24.52 3.25
N ALA A 150 4.93 25.50 3.19
CA ALA A 150 4.77 26.50 4.24
C ALA A 150 4.61 25.74 5.56
N LYS A 151 5.49 26.03 6.52
CA LYS A 151 5.44 25.43 7.86
C LYS A 151 4.04 25.73 8.41
N THR A 152 3.19 24.73 8.46
CA THR A 152 1.91 24.78 9.17
C THR A 152 2.28 25.09 10.61
N ALA A 153 1.94 26.32 11.05
CA ALA A 153 2.16 26.77 12.40
C ALA A 153 1.48 25.78 13.36
N ALA A 154 2.29 25.11 14.16
CA ALA A 154 1.83 24.21 15.20
C ALA A 154 0.93 24.99 16.14
N ARG A 155 -0.38 24.76 16.05
CA ARG A 155 -1.40 25.31 16.96
C ARG A 155 -1.14 24.72 18.33
N LYS A 156 -0.44 25.49 19.19
CA LYS A 156 -0.20 25.13 20.60
C LYS A 156 -1.54 24.87 21.28
N ALA A 157 -1.85 23.61 21.55
CA ALA A 157 -2.96 23.23 22.39
C ALA A 157 -2.70 23.73 23.81
N LYS A 158 -3.58 24.58 24.35
CA LYS A 158 -3.58 24.98 25.76
C LYS A 158 -3.87 23.75 26.61
N PRO A 159 -3.13 23.47 27.68
CA PRO A 159 -3.43 22.37 28.58
C PRO A 159 -4.75 22.64 29.32
N ALA A 160 -5.66 21.67 29.31
CA ALA A 160 -6.89 21.70 30.07
C ALA A 160 -6.54 21.60 31.57
N ARG A 161 -6.99 22.61 32.35
CA ARG A 161 -6.78 22.70 33.77
C ARG A 161 -7.83 21.85 34.50
N THR A 162 -7.47 20.61 34.82
CA THR A 162 -8.30 19.71 35.65
C THR A 162 -8.28 20.17 37.10
N LYS A 163 -9.41 20.68 37.56
CA LYS A 163 -9.66 20.93 39.00
C LYS A 163 -10.06 19.61 39.68
N ALA A 164 -9.12 18.96 40.33
CA ALA A 164 -9.42 17.86 41.23
C ALA A 164 -10.07 18.36 42.51
N LYS A 165 -11.32 17.98 42.75
CA LYS A 165 -12.06 18.23 43.98
C LYS A 165 -11.85 17.05 44.92
N VAL A 166 -10.93 17.22 45.89
CA VAL A 166 -10.71 16.25 46.97
C VAL A 166 -11.92 16.27 47.91
N LYS A 167 -12.71 15.20 47.97
CA LYS A 167 -13.68 14.94 49.00
C LYS A 167 -13.01 14.18 50.14
N ARG A 168 -12.87 14.85 51.27
CA ARG A 168 -12.41 14.35 52.57
C ARG A 168 -13.55 13.55 53.20
N ALA A 169 -13.42 12.22 53.29
CA ALA A 169 -14.36 11.37 54.02
C ALA A 169 -13.88 11.24 55.48
N THR A 170 -14.63 11.80 56.38
CA THR A 170 -14.48 11.67 57.85
C THR A 170 -14.98 10.29 58.28
N ARG A 171 -14.09 9.53 58.85
CA ARG A 171 -14.36 8.21 59.48
C ARG A 171 -14.89 8.43 60.89
N LYS A 172 -16.17 8.15 61.15
CA LYS A 172 -16.75 8.10 62.47
C LYS A 172 -16.71 6.68 63.03
N ARG A 173 -15.90 6.45 64.07
CA ARG A 173 -15.93 5.27 64.94
C ARG A 173 -17.14 5.36 65.86
N ARG A 174 -17.89 4.28 66.02
CA ARG A 174 -18.59 3.87 67.28
C ARG A 174 -18.85 2.35 67.22
N ARG A 175 -18.26 1.71 68.18
CA ARG A 175 -18.68 0.72 69.17
C ARG A 175 -19.33 -0.54 68.61
#